data_103fd91c47754df7c55a268be0fc6f84
#
_entry.id   103fd91c47754df7c55a268be0fc6f84
#
_cell.length_a   1.000
_cell.length_b   1.000
_cell.length_c   1.000
_cell.angle_alpha   90.00
_cell.angle_beta   90.00
_cell.angle_gamma   90.00
#
_symmetry.space_group_name_H-M   'P 1'
#
loop_
_entity.id
_entity.type
_entity.pdbx_description
1 polymer ?
#
loop_
_entity_poly.entity_id
_entity_poly.type
_entity_poly.pdbx_seq_one_letter_code
_entity_poly.pdbx_strand_id
1 'polypeptide(L)'
;MLLAQVKPLLKAFLWVETRAATLQNGTRTRLDLMVDSIFPRKRLFAILKQFQQAWPQTQVRLTEVLENGDARLAAHADADVMVLTRRQDVTGRGEWLMNIDFVAVAHRDHPLCMLDAPLNEDALRAWPLIRIADRDNPQQPARDAWTFSTIDAAIDAVMYQVGYGWLPEERIQTQLDQGLLRPLPLSHGARRATPLHLIVKDTLAPLDEQVSTLLRLLREH
;
A
#
# COMPACT_ATOMS: atom_id res chain seq x y z
N MET A 1 -15.84 -4.42 -30.98
CA MET A 1 -16.16 -5.65 -30.23
C MET A 1 -15.04 -6.69 -30.30
N LEU A 2 -14.48 -7.04 -31.47
CA LEU A 2 -13.39 -8.02 -31.66
C LEU A 2 -12.09 -7.63 -30.90
N LEU A 3 -11.66 -6.37 -30.91
CA LEU A 3 -10.43 -5.90 -30.25
C LEU A 3 -10.44 -6.08 -28.72
N ALA A 4 -11.60 -6.01 -28.08
CA ALA A 4 -11.75 -6.23 -26.64
C ALA A 4 -11.58 -7.71 -26.25
N GLN A 5 -11.91 -8.62 -27.16
CA GLN A 5 -11.75 -10.06 -26.96
C GLN A 5 -10.34 -10.56 -27.30
N VAL A 6 -9.65 -9.91 -28.25
CA VAL A 6 -8.30 -10.29 -28.69
C VAL A 6 -7.22 -9.84 -27.69
N LYS A 7 -7.37 -8.70 -27.04
CA LYS A 7 -6.41 -8.21 -26.04
C LYS A 7 -6.12 -9.19 -24.90
N PRO A 8 -7.12 -9.82 -24.25
CA PRO A 8 -6.86 -10.83 -23.21
C PRO A 8 -6.13 -12.06 -23.74
N LEU A 9 -6.46 -12.50 -24.96
CA LEU A 9 -5.82 -13.66 -25.59
C LEU A 9 -4.35 -13.38 -25.96
N LEU A 10 -4.04 -12.20 -26.48
CA LEU A 10 -2.67 -11.77 -26.74
C LEU A 10 -1.84 -11.66 -25.45
N LYS A 11 -2.44 -11.13 -24.39
CA LYS A 11 -1.80 -11.10 -23.07
C LYS A 11 -1.50 -12.51 -22.55
N ALA A 12 -2.47 -13.42 -22.64
CA ALA A 12 -2.32 -14.81 -22.24
C ALA A 12 -1.23 -15.52 -23.05
N PHE A 13 -1.16 -15.27 -24.37
CA PHE A 13 -0.16 -15.84 -25.25
C PHE A 13 1.25 -15.33 -24.93
N LEU A 14 1.43 -14.01 -24.78
CA LEU A 14 2.71 -13.41 -24.36
C LEU A 14 3.15 -13.92 -22.98
N TRP A 15 2.21 -14.16 -22.07
CA TRP A 15 2.49 -14.74 -20.77
C TRP A 15 2.98 -16.19 -20.89
N VAL A 16 2.36 -17.00 -21.76
CA VAL A 16 2.79 -18.38 -22.03
C VAL A 16 4.16 -18.41 -22.66
N GLU A 17 4.45 -17.54 -23.63
CA GLU A 17 5.79 -17.44 -24.26
C GLU A 17 6.87 -17.03 -23.26
N THR A 18 6.60 -16.03 -22.42
CA THR A 18 7.53 -15.60 -21.36
C THR A 18 7.81 -16.74 -20.38
N ARG A 19 6.78 -17.51 -20.04
CA ARG A 19 6.91 -18.66 -19.13
C ARG A 19 7.63 -19.84 -19.79
N ALA A 20 7.40 -20.09 -21.06
CA ALA A 20 8.12 -21.11 -21.82
C ALA A 20 9.62 -20.79 -21.94
N ALA A 21 9.96 -19.52 -22.20
CA ALA A 21 11.36 -19.05 -22.22
C ALA A 21 12.03 -19.18 -20.83
N THR A 22 11.29 -18.93 -19.76
CA THR A 22 11.75 -19.11 -18.38
C THR A 22 12.02 -20.58 -18.05
N LEU A 23 11.16 -21.49 -18.51
CA LEU A 23 11.31 -22.93 -18.32
C LEU A 23 12.50 -23.51 -19.12
N GLN A 24 12.81 -22.95 -20.28
CA GLN A 24 13.96 -23.40 -21.10
C GLN A 24 15.31 -22.96 -20.50
N ASN A 25 15.39 -21.82 -19.82
CA ASN A 25 16.64 -21.25 -19.30
C ASN A 25 16.78 -21.34 -17.77
N GLY A 26 15.81 -21.91 -17.06
CA GLY A 26 15.83 -22.05 -15.59
C GLY A 26 15.81 -20.73 -14.81
N THR A 27 15.75 -19.58 -15.48
CA THR A 27 15.83 -18.26 -14.84
C THR A 27 14.70 -17.37 -15.31
N ARG A 28 13.90 -16.87 -14.35
CA ARG A 28 12.83 -15.89 -14.61
C ARG A 28 13.44 -14.56 -15.05
N THR A 29 13.00 -14.01 -16.18
CA THR A 29 13.48 -12.72 -16.69
C THR A 29 12.76 -11.53 -16.08
N ARG A 30 11.50 -11.70 -15.62
CA ARG A 30 10.70 -10.65 -15.00
C ARG A 30 9.81 -11.18 -13.88
N LEU A 31 9.69 -10.39 -12.80
CA LEU A 31 8.81 -10.60 -11.67
C LEU A 31 7.93 -9.38 -11.46
N ASP A 32 6.61 -9.57 -11.43
CA ASP A 32 5.64 -8.52 -11.20
C ASP A 32 5.25 -8.49 -9.71
N LEU A 33 5.68 -7.43 -9.00
CA LEU A 33 5.40 -7.18 -7.58
C LEU A 33 4.39 -6.05 -7.43
N MET A 34 3.32 -6.29 -6.71
CA MET A 34 2.33 -5.28 -6.37
C MET A 34 2.34 -5.04 -4.86
N VAL A 35 2.41 -3.78 -4.44
CA VAL A 35 2.39 -3.42 -3.01
C VAL A 35 1.37 -2.32 -2.75
N ASP A 36 0.74 -2.37 -1.59
CA ASP A 36 -0.02 -1.23 -1.10
C ASP A 36 0.93 -0.06 -0.82
N SER A 37 0.51 1.15 -1.16
CA SER A 37 1.30 2.38 -1.01
C SER A 37 1.64 2.71 0.45
N ILE A 38 0.93 2.09 1.42
CA ILE A 38 1.26 2.19 2.85
C ILE A 38 2.45 1.31 3.25
N PHE A 39 2.92 0.38 2.37
CA PHE A 39 4.07 -0.46 2.68
C PHE A 39 5.33 0.40 2.90
N PRO A 40 6.13 0.13 3.94
CA PRO A 40 7.30 0.93 4.29
C PRO A 40 8.33 1.02 3.16
N ARG A 41 8.54 2.22 2.61
CA ARG A 41 9.44 2.40 1.45
C ARG A 41 10.88 2.01 1.73
N LYS A 42 11.40 2.33 2.92
CA LYS A 42 12.78 1.95 3.30
C LYS A 42 12.94 0.44 3.27
N ARG A 43 11.98 -0.29 3.83
CA ARG A 43 11.93 -1.76 3.82
C ARG A 43 11.81 -2.30 2.39
N LEU A 44 10.88 -1.77 1.59
CA LEU A 44 10.68 -2.19 0.21
C LEU A 44 11.97 -2.09 -0.61
N PHE A 45 12.62 -0.93 -0.59
CA PHE A 45 13.84 -0.73 -1.39
C PHE A 45 15.05 -1.48 -0.84
N ALA A 46 15.11 -1.76 0.46
CA ALA A 46 16.12 -2.67 1.03
C ALA A 46 15.93 -4.10 0.51
N ILE A 47 14.70 -4.59 0.45
CA ILE A 47 14.34 -5.89 -0.11
C ILE A 47 14.70 -5.95 -1.60
N LEU A 48 14.28 -4.95 -2.37
CA LEU A 48 14.56 -4.91 -3.82
C LEU A 48 16.06 -4.86 -4.11
N LYS A 49 16.84 -4.15 -3.30
CA LYS A 49 18.31 -4.13 -3.41
C LYS A 49 18.91 -5.53 -3.19
N GLN A 50 18.49 -6.24 -2.14
CA GLN A 50 18.98 -7.60 -1.88
C GLN A 50 18.54 -8.58 -2.97
N PHE A 51 17.30 -8.45 -3.43
CA PHE A 51 16.79 -9.25 -4.56
C PHE A 51 17.62 -9.04 -5.84
N GLN A 52 17.89 -7.79 -6.19
CA GLN A 52 18.72 -7.45 -7.36
C GLN A 52 20.14 -8.00 -7.26
N GLN A 53 20.73 -8.03 -6.06
CA GLN A 53 22.04 -8.63 -5.83
C GLN A 53 22.04 -10.14 -6.03
N ALA A 54 20.96 -10.82 -5.62
CA ALA A 54 20.81 -12.26 -5.78
C ALA A 54 20.46 -12.66 -7.23
N TRP A 55 19.67 -11.82 -7.90
CA TRP A 55 19.12 -12.10 -9.23
C TRP A 55 19.30 -10.91 -10.20
N PRO A 56 20.56 -10.57 -10.59
CA PRO A 56 20.85 -9.35 -11.36
C PRO A 56 20.23 -9.36 -12.76
N GLN A 57 19.86 -10.52 -13.29
CA GLN A 57 19.24 -10.67 -14.62
C GLN A 57 17.71 -10.62 -14.57
N THR A 58 17.11 -10.68 -13.38
CA THR A 58 15.65 -10.64 -13.22
C THR A 58 15.17 -9.21 -13.03
N GLN A 59 14.35 -8.72 -13.96
CA GLN A 59 13.71 -7.41 -13.84
C GLN A 59 12.53 -7.49 -12.86
N VAL A 60 12.37 -6.47 -12.00
CA VAL A 60 11.20 -6.33 -11.15
C VAL A 60 10.33 -5.20 -11.70
N ARG A 61 9.06 -5.52 -11.99
CA ARG A 61 8.03 -4.51 -12.23
C ARG A 61 7.28 -4.28 -10.94
N LEU A 62 7.48 -3.11 -10.33
CA LEU A 62 6.78 -2.69 -9.13
C LEU A 62 5.53 -1.90 -9.51
N THR A 63 4.40 -2.27 -8.92
CA THR A 63 3.15 -1.49 -8.98
C THR A 63 2.73 -1.13 -7.57
N GLU A 64 2.69 0.17 -7.27
CA GLU A 64 2.09 0.67 -6.01
C GLU A 64 0.60 0.91 -6.23
N VAL A 65 -0.22 0.44 -5.31
CA VAL A 65 -1.67 0.63 -5.32
C VAL A 65 -2.14 1.21 -3.99
N LEU A 66 -3.22 1.97 -4.03
CA LEU A 66 -3.94 2.37 -2.83
C LEU A 66 -5.22 1.55 -2.78
N GLU A 67 -5.22 0.50 -1.93
CA GLU A 67 -6.30 -0.46 -1.93
C GLU A 67 -7.42 -0.05 -0.98
N ASN A 68 -8.44 0.61 -1.54
CA ASN A 68 -9.70 0.89 -0.84
C ASN A 68 -10.97 0.53 -1.65
N GLY A 69 -10.87 -0.11 -2.82
CA GLY A 69 -12.02 -0.34 -3.71
C GLY A 69 -12.00 -1.66 -4.52
N ASP A 70 -13.20 -2.17 -4.86
CA ASP A 70 -13.42 -3.44 -5.57
C ASP A 70 -13.00 -3.43 -7.04
N ALA A 71 -12.81 -2.26 -7.64
CA ALA A 71 -12.62 -2.11 -9.08
C ALA A 71 -11.27 -2.61 -9.62
N ARG A 72 -10.32 -3.00 -8.75
CA ARG A 72 -8.95 -3.34 -9.17
C ARG A 72 -8.56 -4.82 -9.10
N LEU A 73 -9.44 -5.71 -8.71
CA LEU A 73 -9.17 -7.15 -8.74
C LEU A 73 -8.69 -7.64 -10.12
N ALA A 74 -9.18 -7.03 -11.20
CA ALA A 74 -8.72 -7.35 -12.55
C ALA A 74 -7.27 -6.91 -12.83
N ALA A 75 -6.78 -5.84 -12.16
CA ALA A 75 -5.39 -5.39 -12.27
C ALA A 75 -4.44 -6.28 -11.43
N HIS A 76 -4.96 -6.89 -10.35
CA HIS A 76 -4.22 -7.82 -9.50
C HIS A 76 -3.94 -9.17 -10.17
N ALA A 77 -4.71 -9.54 -11.20
CA ALA A 77 -4.57 -10.81 -11.91
C ALA A 77 -3.18 -10.99 -12.55
N ASP A 78 -2.46 -9.91 -12.83
CA ASP A 78 -1.18 -9.95 -13.52
C ASP A 78 0.04 -9.96 -12.57
N ALA A 79 -0.12 -9.70 -11.25
CA ALA A 79 0.99 -9.70 -10.32
C ALA A 79 1.36 -11.11 -9.85
N ASP A 80 2.66 -11.39 -9.77
CA ASP A 80 3.18 -12.66 -9.26
C ASP A 80 3.11 -12.72 -7.72
N VAL A 81 3.50 -11.62 -7.09
CA VAL A 81 3.52 -11.44 -5.63
C VAL A 81 2.82 -10.12 -5.28
N MET A 82 1.97 -10.15 -4.27
CA MET A 82 1.23 -8.98 -3.81
C MET A 82 1.39 -8.80 -2.31
N VAL A 83 1.53 -7.55 -1.86
CA VAL A 83 1.50 -7.15 -0.45
C VAL A 83 0.41 -6.12 -0.28
N LEU A 84 -0.75 -6.54 0.19
CA LEU A 84 -1.97 -5.74 0.18
C LEU A 84 -2.70 -5.78 1.53
N THR A 85 -3.55 -4.78 1.77
CA THR A 85 -4.54 -4.87 2.84
C THR A 85 -5.51 -6.01 2.53
N ARG A 86 -5.84 -6.84 3.53
CA ARG A 86 -6.74 -7.99 3.32
C ARG A 86 -8.15 -7.50 2.99
N ARG A 87 -8.70 -8.05 1.92
CA ARG A 87 -10.12 -7.96 1.60
C ARG A 87 -10.77 -9.33 1.68
N GLN A 88 -12.06 -9.36 1.98
CA GLN A 88 -12.82 -10.62 2.15
C GLN A 88 -12.94 -11.44 0.85
N ASP A 89 -12.71 -10.80 -0.29
CA ASP A 89 -12.90 -11.34 -1.64
C ASP A 89 -11.60 -11.78 -2.35
N VAL A 90 -10.44 -11.60 -1.73
CA VAL A 90 -9.20 -12.15 -2.28
C VAL A 90 -9.14 -13.64 -2.03
N THR A 91 -9.55 -14.40 -3.03
CA THR A 91 -9.40 -15.86 -3.08
C THR A 91 -7.94 -16.19 -3.38
N GLY A 92 -7.12 -16.32 -2.37
CA GLY A 92 -5.72 -16.68 -2.48
C GLY A 92 -5.13 -17.00 -1.10
N ARG A 93 -4.00 -17.68 -1.09
CA ARG A 93 -3.25 -17.98 0.14
C ARG A 93 -2.54 -16.72 0.64
N GLY A 94 -3.31 -15.76 1.17
CA GLY A 94 -2.75 -14.60 1.84
C GLY A 94 -2.30 -14.97 3.26
N GLU A 95 -1.03 -14.71 3.59
CA GLU A 95 -0.53 -14.80 4.96
C GLU A 95 -0.38 -13.38 5.54
N TRP A 96 -0.64 -13.22 6.83
CA TRP A 96 -0.34 -11.97 7.51
C TRP A 96 1.17 -11.67 7.43
N LEU A 97 1.53 -10.46 7.03
CA LEU A 97 2.92 -10.04 6.91
C LEU A 97 3.31 -9.09 8.04
N MET A 98 2.56 -8.00 8.21
CA MET A 98 2.81 -6.97 9.22
C MET A 98 1.61 -6.07 9.41
N ASN A 99 1.63 -5.27 10.47
CA ASN A 99 0.71 -4.16 10.65
C ASN A 99 1.41 -2.84 10.29
N ILE A 100 0.65 -1.93 9.70
CA ILE A 100 1.04 -0.53 9.50
C ILE A 100 0.29 0.31 10.51
N ASP A 101 1.04 0.99 11.36
CA ASP A 101 0.47 1.87 12.37
C ASP A 101 0.18 3.24 11.78
N PHE A 102 -1.02 3.72 12.02
CA PHE A 102 -1.48 5.07 11.71
C PHE A 102 -1.69 5.84 13.01
N VAL A 103 -1.25 7.07 13.03
CA VAL A 103 -1.43 7.97 14.17
C VAL A 103 -2.23 9.20 13.74
N ALA A 104 -3.19 9.60 14.58
CA ALA A 104 -3.94 10.85 14.41
C ALA A 104 -3.01 12.02 14.67
N VAL A 105 -2.81 12.90 13.68
CA VAL A 105 -1.90 14.04 13.78
C VAL A 105 -2.50 15.30 13.19
N ALA A 106 -1.98 16.43 13.67
CA ALA A 106 -2.12 17.73 13.04
C ALA A 106 -0.77 18.46 13.07
N HIS A 107 -0.64 19.53 12.29
CA HIS A 107 0.51 20.42 12.38
C HIS A 107 0.59 21.07 13.76
N ARG A 108 1.79 21.26 14.31
CA ARG A 108 1.97 21.82 15.67
C ARG A 108 1.24 23.16 15.93
N ASP A 109 1.11 23.99 14.89
CA ASP A 109 0.45 25.28 14.96
C ASP A 109 -1.05 25.21 14.57
N HIS A 110 -1.58 24.00 14.36
CA HIS A 110 -3.00 23.80 14.08
C HIS A 110 -3.81 24.02 15.38
N PRO A 111 -4.98 24.67 15.32
CA PRO A 111 -5.80 24.97 16.51
C PRO A 111 -6.13 23.76 17.38
N LEU A 112 -6.30 22.55 16.79
CA LEU A 112 -6.50 21.32 17.56
C LEU A 112 -5.35 21.02 18.54
N CYS A 113 -4.13 21.47 18.24
CA CYS A 113 -2.97 21.28 19.12
C CYS A 113 -2.92 22.29 20.27
N MET A 114 -3.79 23.30 20.27
CA MET A 114 -3.90 24.34 21.31
C MET A 114 -5.07 24.09 22.27
N LEU A 115 -5.91 23.09 21.99
CA LEU A 115 -7.02 22.73 22.85
C LEU A 115 -6.57 21.83 24.01
N ASP A 116 -7.33 21.89 25.11
CA ASP A 116 -7.10 21.02 26.26
C ASP A 116 -7.39 19.54 25.91
N ALA A 117 -6.57 18.66 26.43
CA ALA A 117 -6.75 17.22 26.29
C ALA A 117 -7.73 16.66 27.34
N PRO A 118 -8.49 15.60 27.04
CA PRO A 118 -8.56 14.91 25.76
C PRO A 118 -9.49 15.60 24.75
N LEU A 119 -9.16 15.56 23.47
CA LEU A 119 -10.02 16.08 22.42
C LEU A 119 -11.25 15.18 22.24
N ASN A 120 -12.42 15.80 22.13
CA ASN A 120 -13.68 15.14 21.82
C ASN A 120 -14.02 15.20 20.33
N GLU A 121 -15.06 14.47 19.92
CA GLU A 121 -15.50 14.44 18.51
C GLU A 121 -15.97 15.82 18.02
N ASP A 122 -16.56 16.65 18.85
CA ASP A 122 -17.07 17.96 18.43
C ASP A 122 -15.92 18.91 18.10
N ALA A 123 -14.83 18.86 18.86
CA ALA A 123 -13.61 19.60 18.55
C ALA A 123 -13.02 19.16 17.19
N LEU A 124 -13.06 17.88 16.88
CA LEU A 124 -12.58 17.34 15.60
C LEU A 124 -13.48 17.74 14.44
N ARG A 125 -14.81 17.77 14.62
CA ARG A 125 -15.78 18.13 13.58
C ARG A 125 -15.66 19.59 13.10
N ALA A 126 -15.05 20.44 13.88
CA ALA A 126 -14.81 21.83 13.49
C ALA A 126 -13.74 21.98 12.37
N TRP A 127 -13.01 20.92 12.06
CA TRP A 127 -11.88 20.94 11.13
C TRP A 127 -11.97 19.85 10.08
N PRO A 128 -11.45 20.10 8.86
CA PRO A 128 -11.42 19.09 7.80
C PRO A 128 -10.64 17.84 8.21
N LEU A 129 -11.26 16.68 8.05
CA LEU A 129 -10.59 15.40 8.16
C LEU A 129 -9.86 15.10 6.83
N ILE A 130 -8.55 14.95 6.88
CA ILE A 130 -7.74 14.53 5.74
C ILE A 130 -7.79 13.00 5.64
N ARG A 131 -8.31 12.49 4.53
CA ARG A 131 -8.43 11.06 4.25
C ARG A 131 -7.58 10.66 3.07
N ILE A 132 -6.95 9.50 3.20
CA ILE A 132 -6.30 8.80 2.10
C ILE A 132 -7.31 7.80 1.57
N ALA A 133 -7.76 7.96 0.33
CA ALA A 133 -8.73 7.05 -0.27
C ALA A 133 -8.59 7.00 -1.78
N ASP A 134 -8.93 5.84 -2.36
CA ASP A 134 -9.05 5.72 -3.79
C ASP A 134 -10.27 6.53 -4.29
N ARG A 135 -10.13 7.18 -5.44
CA ARG A 135 -11.19 7.96 -6.09
C ARG A 135 -12.38 7.09 -6.49
N ASP A 136 -12.14 5.80 -6.71
CA ASP A 136 -13.15 4.87 -7.21
C ASP A 136 -13.97 4.21 -6.08
N ASN A 137 -13.74 4.58 -4.81
CA ASN A 137 -14.53 4.08 -3.68
C ASN A 137 -15.40 5.20 -3.04
N PRO A 138 -16.63 5.39 -3.53
CA PRO A 138 -17.55 6.39 -2.99
C PRO A 138 -18.20 5.99 -1.64
N GLN A 139 -17.85 4.84 -1.07
CA GLN A 139 -18.51 4.29 0.12
C GLN A 139 -18.08 4.97 1.42
N GLN A 140 -18.28 6.22 1.53
CA GLN A 140 -18.57 7.06 2.70
C GLN A 140 -18.26 8.52 2.37
N PRO A 141 -19.23 9.31 1.95
CA PRO A 141 -19.10 10.76 2.02
C PRO A 141 -19.12 11.14 3.49
N ALA A 142 -17.97 11.20 4.15
CA ALA A 142 -17.87 11.97 5.37
C ALA A 142 -18.10 13.42 4.97
N ARG A 143 -19.14 14.05 5.50
CA ARG A 143 -19.60 15.40 5.09
C ARG A 143 -18.51 16.46 5.15
N ASP A 144 -17.43 16.24 5.93
CA ASP A 144 -16.38 17.21 6.22
C ASP A 144 -14.97 16.63 5.98
N ALA A 145 -14.83 15.64 5.10
CA ALA A 145 -13.54 15.03 4.79
C ALA A 145 -13.01 15.48 3.43
N TRP A 146 -11.73 15.85 3.40
CA TRP A 146 -10.98 16.05 2.18
C TRP A 146 -10.24 14.78 1.82
N THR A 147 -10.47 14.28 0.62
CA THR A 147 -9.95 12.98 0.18
C THR A 147 -8.79 13.17 -0.79
N PHE A 148 -7.67 12.52 -0.48
CA PHE A 148 -6.46 12.54 -1.29
C PHE A 148 -6.15 11.14 -1.80
N SER A 149 -5.75 11.03 -3.07
CA SER A 149 -5.44 9.77 -3.73
C SER A 149 -3.99 9.29 -3.51
N THR A 150 -3.18 10.06 -2.79
CA THR A 150 -1.81 9.67 -2.43
C THR A 150 -1.52 10.01 -0.97
N ILE A 151 -0.66 9.19 -0.35
CA ILE A 151 -0.21 9.41 1.03
C ILE A 151 0.55 10.72 1.15
N ASP A 152 1.41 11.03 0.16
CA ASP A 152 2.25 12.23 0.19
C ASP A 152 1.38 13.50 0.15
N ALA A 153 0.37 13.55 -0.70
CA ALA A 153 -0.55 14.69 -0.75
C ALA A 153 -1.37 14.84 0.56
N ALA A 154 -1.73 13.73 1.20
CA ALA A 154 -2.40 13.79 2.50
C ALA A 154 -1.45 14.30 3.61
N ILE A 155 -0.18 13.88 3.61
CA ILE A 155 0.85 14.39 4.53
C ILE A 155 1.03 15.89 4.30
N ASP A 156 1.18 16.33 3.06
CA ASP A 156 1.33 17.75 2.72
C ASP A 156 0.12 18.55 3.20
N ALA A 157 -1.10 18.07 2.98
CA ALA A 157 -2.30 18.77 3.44
C ALA A 157 -2.30 18.99 4.96
N VAL A 158 -1.88 18.00 5.76
CA VAL A 158 -1.75 18.15 7.21
C VAL A 158 -0.59 19.09 7.56
N MET A 159 0.55 19.00 6.87
CA MET A 159 1.70 19.87 7.06
C MET A 159 1.37 21.35 6.76
N TYR A 160 0.54 21.60 5.76
CA TYR A 160 0.05 22.95 5.42
C TYR A 160 -1.19 23.38 6.21
N GLN A 161 -1.51 22.69 7.32
CA GLN A 161 -2.58 23.04 8.26
C GLN A 161 -4.00 23.05 7.65
N VAL A 162 -4.22 22.32 6.55
CA VAL A 162 -5.56 22.18 5.95
C VAL A 162 -6.52 21.50 6.91
N GLY A 163 -6.01 20.56 7.72
CA GLY A 163 -6.79 19.82 8.68
C GLY A 163 -5.95 18.80 9.45
N TYR A 164 -6.61 17.77 9.97
CA TYR A 164 -5.98 16.68 10.69
C TYR A 164 -6.29 15.33 10.02
N GLY A 165 -5.49 14.30 10.31
CA GLY A 165 -5.72 12.98 9.72
C GLY A 165 -4.96 11.85 10.41
N TRP A 166 -5.34 10.61 10.08
CA TRP A 166 -4.57 9.43 10.45
C TRP A 166 -3.56 9.14 9.34
N LEU A 167 -2.28 9.33 9.64
CA LEU A 167 -1.18 9.14 8.69
C LEU A 167 -0.32 7.95 9.11
N PRO A 168 0.27 7.20 8.14
CA PRO A 168 1.20 6.12 8.46
C PRO A 168 2.39 6.66 9.26
N GLU A 169 2.59 6.17 10.49
CA GLU A 169 3.56 6.72 11.44
C GLU A 169 4.98 6.74 10.88
N GLU A 170 5.40 5.66 10.22
CA GLU A 170 6.73 5.58 9.61
C GLU A 170 6.97 6.64 8.53
N ARG A 171 5.91 6.99 7.75
CA ARG A 171 6.03 7.99 6.69
C ARG A 171 6.21 9.41 7.21
N ILE A 172 5.77 9.69 8.43
CA ILE A 172 5.82 11.00 9.07
C ILE A 172 6.79 11.05 10.25
N GLN A 173 7.60 10.01 10.46
CA GLN A 173 8.51 9.92 11.60
C GLN A 173 9.43 11.14 11.70
N THR A 174 9.99 11.59 10.58
CA THR A 174 10.85 12.78 10.56
C THR A 174 10.12 14.04 11.04
N GLN A 175 8.87 14.23 10.63
CA GLN A 175 8.05 15.37 11.03
C GLN A 175 7.65 15.29 12.52
N LEU A 176 7.42 14.08 13.01
CA LEU A 176 7.18 13.84 14.45
C LEU A 176 8.43 14.15 15.27
N ASP A 177 9.60 13.67 14.86
CA ASP A 177 10.88 13.89 15.56
C ASP A 177 11.27 15.37 15.59
N GLN A 178 10.95 16.10 14.52
CA GLN A 178 11.13 17.55 14.42
C GLN A 178 10.05 18.37 15.16
N GLY A 179 9.03 17.71 15.69
CA GLY A 179 7.89 18.36 16.35
C GLY A 179 7.02 19.22 15.43
N LEU A 180 7.10 19.02 14.10
CA LEU A 180 6.26 19.69 13.11
C LEU A 180 4.85 19.14 13.10
N LEU A 181 4.73 17.82 13.19
CA LEU A 181 3.47 17.12 13.41
C LEU A 181 3.38 16.70 14.89
N ARG A 182 2.19 16.80 15.45
CA ARG A 182 1.90 16.36 16.82
C ARG A 182 0.78 15.33 16.83
N PRO A 183 0.95 14.20 17.54
CA PRO A 183 -0.15 13.29 17.81
C PRO A 183 -1.26 14.02 18.55
N LEU A 184 -2.50 13.83 18.08
CA LEU A 184 -3.67 14.41 18.72
C LEU A 184 -4.05 13.59 19.97
N PRO A 185 -4.27 14.23 21.12
CA PRO A 185 -4.61 13.56 22.37
C PRO A 185 -6.09 13.16 22.39
N LEU A 186 -6.45 12.21 21.52
CA LEU A 186 -7.82 11.68 21.45
C LEU A 186 -8.06 10.71 22.62
N SER A 187 -9.27 10.73 23.19
CA SER A 187 -9.66 9.75 24.20
C SER A 187 -9.67 8.32 23.68
N HIS A 188 -10.00 8.12 22.40
CA HIS A 188 -10.01 6.82 21.72
C HIS A 188 -9.57 6.94 20.28
N GLY A 189 -8.99 5.85 19.73
CA GLY A 189 -8.67 5.74 18.30
C GLY A 189 -7.56 6.65 17.81
N ALA A 190 -6.72 7.21 18.70
CA ALA A 190 -5.56 8.02 18.31
C ALA A 190 -4.57 7.22 17.44
N ARG A 191 -4.52 5.91 17.63
CA ARG A 191 -3.72 4.98 16.82
C ARG A 191 -4.62 3.92 16.22
N ARG A 192 -4.29 3.49 14.99
CA ARG A 192 -4.98 2.42 14.25
C ARG A 192 -3.93 1.56 13.57
N ALA A 193 -4.16 0.26 13.51
CA ALA A 193 -3.30 -0.67 12.80
C ALA A 193 -4.02 -1.23 11.57
N THR A 194 -3.38 -1.19 10.42
CA THR A 194 -3.87 -1.78 9.17
C THR A 194 -3.01 -2.98 8.81
N PRO A 195 -3.56 -4.21 8.77
CA PRO A 195 -2.79 -5.40 8.45
C PRO A 195 -2.50 -5.48 6.96
N LEU A 196 -1.25 -5.77 6.62
CA LEU A 196 -0.81 -6.15 5.28
C LEU A 196 -0.63 -7.66 5.20
N HIS A 197 -1.03 -8.22 4.06
CA HIS A 197 -0.93 -9.64 3.77
C HIS A 197 -0.08 -9.86 2.54
N LEU A 198 0.75 -10.89 2.59
CA LEU A 198 1.53 -11.40 1.48
C LEU A 198 0.68 -12.42 0.73
N ILE A 199 0.47 -12.20 -0.56
CA ILE A 199 -0.37 -13.02 -1.43
C ILE A 199 0.47 -13.44 -2.62
N VAL A 200 0.44 -14.72 -2.93
CA VAL A 200 1.15 -15.31 -4.09
C VAL A 200 0.11 -15.82 -5.07
N LYS A 201 0.32 -15.58 -6.35
CA LYS A 201 -0.56 -16.06 -7.40
C LYS A 201 -0.62 -17.58 -7.41
N ASP A 202 -1.81 -18.18 -7.37
CA ASP A 202 -2.00 -19.63 -7.30
C ASP A 202 -1.38 -20.40 -8.47
N THR A 203 -1.28 -19.76 -9.64
CA THR A 203 -0.68 -20.36 -10.86
C THR A 203 0.85 -20.46 -10.78
N LEU A 204 1.50 -19.96 -9.74
CA LEU A 204 2.96 -20.03 -9.56
C LEU A 204 3.42 -21.30 -8.81
N ALA A 205 2.56 -22.26 -8.61
CA ALA A 205 2.98 -23.54 -8.01
C ALA A 205 3.51 -24.52 -9.08
N PRO A 206 4.72 -25.13 -8.94
CA PRO A 206 5.70 -24.84 -7.88
C PRO A 206 6.37 -23.48 -8.06
N LEU A 207 6.79 -22.86 -6.94
CA LEU A 207 7.47 -21.58 -6.96
C LEU A 207 8.87 -21.72 -7.57
N ASP A 208 9.24 -20.80 -8.43
CA ASP A 208 10.63 -20.68 -8.88
C ASP A 208 11.52 -20.04 -7.80
N GLU A 209 12.85 -20.13 -7.98
CA GLU A 209 13.81 -19.66 -6.97
C GLU A 209 13.75 -18.14 -6.77
N GLN A 210 13.46 -17.38 -7.83
CA GLN A 210 13.35 -15.92 -7.75
C GLN A 210 12.16 -15.51 -6.90
N VAL A 211 10.97 -16.11 -7.13
CA VAL A 211 9.79 -15.86 -6.30
C VAL A 211 10.04 -16.31 -4.86
N SER A 212 10.62 -17.49 -4.66
CA SER A 212 10.96 -18.00 -3.32
C SER A 212 11.91 -17.07 -2.58
N THR A 213 12.91 -16.52 -3.26
CA THR A 213 13.85 -15.54 -2.69
C THR A 213 13.13 -14.25 -2.29
N LEU A 214 12.26 -13.70 -3.17
CA LEU A 214 11.51 -12.48 -2.85
C LEU A 214 10.59 -12.70 -1.65
N LEU A 215 9.88 -13.83 -1.58
CA LEU A 215 9.00 -14.16 -0.46
C LEU A 215 9.78 -14.27 0.85
N ARG A 216 10.94 -14.92 0.83
CA ARG A 216 11.81 -14.99 2.01
C ARG A 216 12.25 -13.59 2.47
N LEU A 217 12.71 -12.73 1.56
CA LEU A 217 13.12 -11.37 1.88
C LEU A 217 11.97 -10.52 2.44
N LEU A 218 10.74 -10.70 1.92
CA LEU A 218 9.56 -10.01 2.43
C LEU A 218 9.19 -10.44 3.87
N ARG A 219 9.46 -11.69 4.24
CA ARG A 219 9.18 -12.22 5.59
C ARG A 219 10.25 -11.85 6.62
N GLU A 220 11.52 -11.79 6.20
CA GLU A 220 12.67 -11.59 7.11
C GLU A 220 12.86 -10.11 7.52
N HIS A 221 12.35 -9.18 6.77
CA HIS A 221 12.44 -7.74 7.03
C HIS A 221 11.14 -7.22 7.63
#